data_c8b89286e6863891f19ebe66f914d10d
#
_entry.id   c8b89286e6863891f19ebe66f914d10d
#
_cell.length_a   1.000
_cell.length_b   1.000
_cell.length_c   1.000
_cell.angle_alpha   90.00
_cell.angle_beta   90.00
_cell.angle_gamma   90.00
#
_symmetry.space_group_name_H-M   'P 1'
#
loop_
_entity.id
_entity.type
_entity.pdbx_description
1 polymer ?
#
loop_
_entity_poly.entity_id
_entity_poly.type
_entity_poly.pdbx_seq_one_letter_code
_entity_poly.pdbx_strand_id
1 'polypeptide(L)'
;MKTSRSAVKSVENAFTALEFIVEMTLEKEGATLAEVAEKLGMQKTTARNLLQTMELCGYVTRRGIGFYRLGDQFRRLLLVSETANRLRTLSVPVLQEFCRKHTLPAYLSIFFNGKRHTSLVMSCDGVPQDVAMPDLPENAYRRASTRLLLAYSSAEEKQRFLAEFGMPSPEVWHEGAADLDGALHKIREAGYAINDRNNITHIVGLAVGIFDPGNRLCASLSSAVPESCFSGEKRDELLQELKKTALELTGLFSRERILL
;
A
#
# COMPACT_ATOMS: atom_id res chain seq x y z
N MET A 1 38.79 13.48 7.85
CA MET A 1 38.44 14.10 6.58
C MET A 1 36.95 13.82 6.30
N LYS A 2 36.06 14.82 6.47
CA LYS A 2 34.64 14.69 6.04
C LYS A 2 34.63 14.81 4.53
N THR A 3 34.36 13.72 3.82
CA THR A 3 34.05 13.74 2.40
C THR A 3 32.81 14.61 2.20
N SER A 4 33.00 15.81 1.66
CA SER A 4 31.91 16.68 1.18
C SER A 4 31.18 15.91 0.07
N ARG A 5 30.07 15.27 0.39
CA ARG A 5 29.15 14.76 -0.64
C ARG A 5 28.60 15.98 -1.37
N SER A 6 28.91 16.12 -2.64
CA SER A 6 28.35 17.15 -3.50
C SER A 6 26.83 16.93 -3.59
N ALA A 7 26.05 17.87 -3.07
CA ALA A 7 24.60 17.85 -3.19
C ALA A 7 24.19 18.08 -4.66
N VAL A 8 23.18 17.37 -5.14
CA VAL A 8 22.63 17.60 -6.48
C VAL A 8 21.74 18.84 -6.42
N LYS A 9 22.25 19.95 -6.95
CA LYS A 9 21.64 21.28 -6.82
C LYS A 9 20.19 21.36 -7.29
N SER A 10 19.82 20.61 -8.36
CA SER A 10 18.45 20.56 -8.85
C SER A 10 17.48 19.92 -7.86
N VAL A 11 17.93 18.90 -7.12
CA VAL A 11 17.12 18.23 -6.07
C VAL A 11 16.97 19.14 -4.87
N GLU A 12 18.04 19.80 -4.45
CA GLU A 12 18.03 20.80 -3.37
C GLU A 12 17.04 21.94 -3.69
N ASN A 13 17.12 22.48 -4.89
CA ASN A 13 16.22 23.52 -5.37
C ASN A 13 14.75 23.06 -5.40
N ALA A 14 14.48 21.80 -5.76
CA ALA A 14 13.12 21.24 -5.76
C ALA A 14 12.54 21.18 -4.34
N PHE A 15 13.31 20.74 -3.35
CA PHE A 15 12.86 20.73 -1.95
C PHE A 15 12.65 22.14 -1.41
N THR A 16 13.58 23.07 -1.67
CA THR A 16 13.43 24.48 -1.27
C THR A 16 12.19 25.13 -1.92
N ALA A 17 11.90 24.79 -3.18
CA ALA A 17 10.68 25.27 -3.84
C ALA A 17 9.41 24.73 -3.15
N LEU A 18 9.39 23.44 -2.77
CA LEU A 18 8.25 22.84 -2.05
C LEU A 18 8.01 23.54 -0.71
N GLU A 19 9.04 23.71 0.10
CA GLU A 19 8.96 24.41 1.39
C GLU A 19 8.40 25.82 1.21
N PHE A 20 8.93 26.58 0.25
CA PHE A 20 8.48 27.93 -0.04
C PHE A 20 7.03 27.96 -0.55
N ILE A 21 6.61 27.02 -1.38
CA ILE A 21 5.21 26.91 -1.85
C ILE A 21 4.27 26.66 -0.65
N VAL A 22 4.68 25.85 0.32
CA VAL A 22 3.90 25.63 1.55
C VAL A 22 3.77 26.92 2.34
N GLU A 23 4.87 27.63 2.60
CA GLU A 23 4.88 28.93 3.28
C GLU A 23 3.89 29.90 2.62
N MET A 24 3.98 30.06 1.30
CA MET A 24 3.08 30.95 0.55
C MET A 24 1.61 30.47 0.52
N THR A 25 1.38 29.17 0.69
CA THR A 25 0.01 28.66 0.77
C THR A 25 -0.65 28.96 2.12
N LEU A 26 0.15 29.13 3.19
CA LEU A 26 -0.34 29.56 4.50
C LEU A 26 -0.64 31.06 4.56
N GLU A 27 0.07 31.85 3.78
CA GLU A 27 -0.07 33.32 3.76
C GLU A 27 -1.09 33.81 2.71
N LYS A 28 -1.19 33.10 1.59
CA LYS A 28 -2.04 33.45 0.45
C LYS A 28 -2.40 32.21 -0.39
N GLU A 29 -2.83 32.39 -1.64
CA GLU A 29 -3.27 31.29 -2.51
C GLU A 29 -2.16 30.36 -3.01
N GLY A 30 -0.90 30.56 -2.67
CA GLY A 30 0.27 29.80 -3.11
C GLY A 30 1.39 30.69 -3.64
N ALA A 31 2.43 30.13 -4.24
CA ALA A 31 3.57 30.84 -4.78
C ALA A 31 3.45 31.07 -6.30
N THR A 32 3.83 32.24 -6.79
CA THR A 32 3.94 32.50 -8.22
C THR A 32 5.29 32.06 -8.77
N LEU A 33 5.39 31.88 -10.09
CA LEU A 33 6.68 31.58 -10.75
C LEU A 33 7.76 32.61 -10.44
N ALA A 34 7.40 33.90 -10.35
CA ALA A 34 8.36 34.98 -10.10
C ALA A 34 8.94 34.87 -8.68
N GLU A 35 8.11 34.60 -7.69
CA GLU A 35 8.51 34.43 -6.29
C GLU A 35 9.38 33.18 -6.08
N VAL A 36 9.03 32.05 -6.74
CA VAL A 36 9.86 30.84 -6.70
C VAL A 36 11.23 31.10 -7.34
N ALA A 37 11.28 31.78 -8.48
CA ALA A 37 12.52 32.11 -9.15
C ALA A 37 13.41 33.04 -8.27
N GLU A 38 12.84 34.02 -7.62
CA GLU A 38 13.51 34.92 -6.68
C GLU A 38 14.04 34.16 -5.45
N LYS A 39 13.17 33.35 -4.80
CA LYS A 39 13.54 32.54 -3.63
C LYS A 39 14.72 31.61 -3.92
N LEU A 40 14.77 31.02 -5.12
CA LEU A 40 15.82 30.09 -5.54
C LEU A 40 17.04 30.79 -6.17
N GLY A 41 17.01 32.10 -6.34
CA GLY A 41 18.08 32.86 -6.99
C GLY A 41 18.36 32.42 -8.43
N MET A 42 17.32 32.06 -9.19
CA MET A 42 17.46 31.53 -10.55
C MET A 42 16.61 32.31 -11.58
N GLN A 43 16.94 32.14 -12.85
CA GLN A 43 16.13 32.73 -13.94
C GLN A 43 14.73 32.11 -13.98
N LYS A 44 13.71 32.91 -14.35
CA LYS A 44 12.31 32.45 -14.49
C LYS A 44 12.15 31.25 -15.42
N THR A 45 12.94 31.15 -16.47
CA THR A 45 12.95 29.99 -17.38
C THR A 45 13.38 28.70 -16.69
N THR A 46 14.41 28.76 -15.86
CA THR A 46 14.91 27.62 -15.07
C THR A 46 13.90 27.21 -13.99
N ALA A 47 13.35 28.20 -13.27
CA ALA A 47 12.30 27.93 -12.27
C ALA A 47 11.03 27.33 -12.91
N ARG A 48 10.66 27.78 -14.12
CA ARG A 48 9.54 27.19 -14.87
C ARG A 48 9.78 25.73 -15.20
N ASN A 49 10.95 25.37 -15.71
CA ASN A 49 11.28 23.99 -16.04
C ASN A 49 11.30 23.08 -14.80
N LEU A 50 11.81 23.59 -13.67
CA LEU A 50 11.80 22.88 -12.40
C LEU A 50 10.35 22.61 -11.95
N LEU A 51 9.52 23.67 -11.88
CA LEU A 51 8.12 23.56 -11.46
C LEU A 51 7.30 22.69 -12.41
N GLN A 52 7.53 22.76 -13.71
CA GLN A 52 6.89 21.89 -14.70
C GLN A 52 7.27 20.41 -14.48
N THR A 53 8.53 20.10 -14.18
CA THR A 53 8.95 18.76 -13.82
C THR A 53 8.27 18.29 -12.55
N MET A 54 8.21 19.13 -11.52
CA MET A 54 7.53 18.81 -10.26
C MET A 54 6.01 18.62 -10.45
N GLU A 55 5.41 19.38 -11.38
CA GLU A 55 3.99 19.23 -11.75
C GLU A 55 3.74 17.90 -12.50
N LEU A 56 4.59 17.54 -13.46
CA LEU A 56 4.54 16.25 -14.15
C LEU A 56 4.69 15.06 -13.17
N CYS A 57 5.50 15.21 -12.15
CA CYS A 57 5.63 14.23 -11.07
C CYS A 57 4.47 14.26 -10.05
N GLY A 58 3.54 15.22 -10.15
CA GLY A 58 2.39 15.36 -9.27
C GLY A 58 2.68 15.96 -7.89
N TYR A 59 3.91 16.43 -7.64
CA TYR A 59 4.31 17.06 -6.36
C TYR A 59 3.88 18.52 -6.24
N VAL A 60 3.65 19.18 -7.37
CA VAL A 60 3.13 20.55 -7.46
C VAL A 60 1.94 20.55 -8.39
N THR A 61 0.99 21.41 -8.14
CA THR A 61 -0.15 21.66 -9.03
C THR A 61 -0.30 23.17 -9.25
N ARG A 62 -0.78 23.54 -10.43
CA ARG A 62 -1.07 24.94 -10.77
C ARG A 62 -2.56 25.19 -10.62
N ARG A 63 -2.94 26.21 -9.84
CA ARG A 63 -4.32 26.64 -9.68
C ARG A 63 -4.49 28.12 -10.05
N GLY A 64 -5.64 28.42 -10.66
CA GLY A 64 -6.01 29.81 -11.04
C GLY A 64 -5.00 30.48 -11.97
N ILE A 65 -4.86 31.80 -11.81
CA ILE A 65 -3.98 32.63 -12.65
C ILE A 65 -2.55 32.58 -12.05
N GLY A 66 -1.87 31.43 -12.18
CA GLY A 66 -0.42 31.37 -12.02
C GLY A 66 0.12 31.01 -10.63
N PHE A 67 -0.71 30.55 -9.69
CA PHE A 67 -0.24 30.08 -8.39
C PHE A 67 0.11 28.59 -8.39
N TYR A 68 1.22 28.24 -7.78
CA TYR A 68 1.68 26.87 -7.51
C TYR A 68 1.35 26.49 -6.08
N ARG A 69 0.82 25.27 -5.90
CA ARG A 69 0.51 24.64 -4.60
C ARG A 69 1.07 23.24 -4.55
N LEU A 70 1.05 22.62 -3.37
CA LEU A 70 1.37 21.19 -3.26
C LEU A 70 0.39 20.36 -4.10
N GLY A 71 0.95 19.41 -4.84
CA GLY A 71 0.19 18.42 -5.60
C GLY A 71 -0.27 17.25 -4.74
N ASP A 72 -1.18 16.46 -5.29
CA ASP A 72 -1.80 15.32 -4.59
C ASP A 72 -0.81 14.20 -4.25
N GLN A 73 0.29 14.08 -5.00
CA GLN A 73 1.32 13.08 -4.72
C GLN A 73 1.93 13.24 -3.32
N PHE A 74 2.10 14.49 -2.86
CA PHE A 74 2.64 14.76 -1.52
C PHE A 74 1.67 14.29 -0.42
N ARG A 75 0.38 14.59 -0.59
CA ARG A 75 -0.67 14.12 0.32
C ARG A 75 -0.71 12.59 0.36
N ARG A 76 -0.65 11.96 -0.83
CA ARG A 76 -0.66 10.50 -0.95
C ARG A 76 0.49 9.84 -0.20
N LEU A 77 1.72 10.35 -0.33
CA LEU A 77 2.87 9.81 0.39
C LEU A 77 2.74 9.92 1.91
N LEU A 78 2.29 11.09 2.41
CA LEU A 78 2.06 11.29 3.84
C LEU A 78 0.97 10.36 4.37
N LEU A 79 -0.18 10.28 3.69
CA LEU A 79 -1.28 9.41 4.08
C LEU A 79 -0.84 7.95 4.17
N VAL A 80 -0.14 7.44 3.17
CA VAL A 80 0.33 6.04 3.17
C VAL A 80 1.29 5.79 4.31
N SER A 81 2.25 6.69 4.57
CA SER A 81 3.24 6.52 5.64
C SER A 81 2.60 6.53 7.02
N GLU A 82 1.77 7.54 7.31
CA GLU A 82 1.07 7.66 8.60
C GLU A 82 0.08 6.53 8.80
N THR A 83 -0.70 6.20 7.77
CA THR A 83 -1.68 5.13 7.82
C THR A 83 -1.01 3.79 8.06
N ALA A 84 0.07 3.46 7.36
CA ALA A 84 0.79 2.21 7.57
C ALA A 84 1.29 2.06 9.03
N ASN A 85 1.83 3.14 9.62
CA ASN A 85 2.25 3.13 11.02
C ASN A 85 1.07 2.97 11.98
N ARG A 86 -0.03 3.68 11.78
CA ARG A 86 -1.22 3.58 12.62
C ARG A 86 -1.87 2.20 12.49
N LEU A 87 -1.99 1.67 11.28
CA LEU A 87 -2.47 0.32 11.02
C LEU A 87 -1.64 -0.70 11.80
N ARG A 88 -0.30 -0.60 11.73
CA ARG A 88 0.61 -1.49 12.47
C ARG A 88 0.36 -1.39 13.97
N THR A 89 0.38 -0.20 14.54
CA THR A 89 0.26 0.02 15.99
C THR A 89 -1.07 -0.49 16.53
N LEU A 90 -2.18 -0.19 15.87
CA LEU A 90 -3.52 -0.59 16.31
C LEU A 90 -3.77 -2.09 16.11
N SER A 91 -3.13 -2.71 15.13
CA SER A 91 -3.32 -4.13 14.84
C SER A 91 -2.54 -5.05 15.77
N VAL A 92 -1.45 -4.60 16.38
CA VAL A 92 -0.59 -5.46 17.22
C VAL A 92 -1.39 -6.20 18.30
N PRO A 93 -2.17 -5.57 19.19
CA PRO A 93 -2.86 -6.30 20.26
C PRO A 93 -3.89 -7.31 19.72
N VAL A 94 -4.63 -6.97 18.68
CA VAL A 94 -5.65 -7.84 18.07
C VAL A 94 -4.99 -9.05 17.39
N LEU A 95 -3.91 -8.82 16.65
CA LEU A 95 -3.21 -9.91 15.98
C LEU A 95 -2.40 -10.78 16.94
N GLN A 96 -1.93 -10.24 18.06
CA GLN A 96 -1.33 -11.06 19.14
C GLN A 96 -2.32 -12.08 19.68
N GLU A 97 -3.55 -11.65 19.96
CA GLU A 97 -4.60 -12.53 20.45
C GLU A 97 -4.93 -13.61 19.40
N PHE A 98 -5.17 -13.20 18.15
CA PHE A 98 -5.41 -14.15 17.05
C PHE A 98 -4.30 -15.18 16.92
N CYS A 99 -3.05 -14.76 16.85
CA CYS A 99 -1.91 -15.67 16.65
C CYS A 99 -1.76 -16.66 17.82
N ARG A 100 -1.89 -16.20 19.06
CA ARG A 100 -1.81 -17.09 20.25
C ARG A 100 -2.96 -18.08 20.32
N LYS A 101 -4.19 -17.61 20.03
CA LYS A 101 -5.39 -18.46 20.06
C LYS A 101 -5.32 -19.59 19.02
N HIS A 102 -4.84 -19.28 17.81
CA HIS A 102 -4.85 -20.22 16.69
C HIS A 102 -3.50 -20.89 16.43
N THR A 103 -2.44 -20.43 17.09
CA THR A 103 -1.04 -20.87 16.85
C THR A 103 -0.66 -20.71 15.36
N LEU A 104 -1.10 -19.62 14.75
CA LEU A 104 -0.89 -19.29 13.34
C LEU A 104 -0.24 -17.92 13.20
N PRO A 105 0.60 -17.70 12.18
CA PRO A 105 1.13 -16.39 11.87
C PRO A 105 0.05 -15.49 11.27
N ALA A 106 0.19 -14.18 11.44
CA ALA A 106 -0.66 -13.19 10.78
C ALA A 106 0.18 -12.13 10.08
N TYR A 107 -0.33 -11.65 8.95
CA TYR A 107 0.33 -10.66 8.13
C TYR A 107 -0.66 -9.54 7.79
N LEU A 108 -0.23 -8.31 8.03
CA LEU A 108 -0.96 -7.12 7.58
C LEU A 108 -0.24 -6.55 6.37
N SER A 109 -0.95 -6.37 5.26
CA SER A 109 -0.36 -5.86 4.02
C SER A 109 -1.24 -4.78 3.41
N ILE A 110 -0.60 -3.77 2.81
CA ILE A 110 -1.24 -2.70 2.05
C ILE A 110 -0.81 -2.78 0.58
N PHE A 111 -1.56 -2.10 -0.31
CA PHE A 111 -1.21 -1.98 -1.71
C PHE A 111 -0.86 -0.53 -2.03
N PHE A 112 0.33 -0.30 -2.53
CA PHE A 112 0.79 1.03 -2.86
C PHE A 112 1.76 1.00 -4.04
N ASN A 113 1.53 1.89 -4.99
CA ASN A 113 2.37 2.05 -6.19
C ASN A 113 2.52 0.75 -7.00
N GLY A 114 1.43 0.00 -7.16
CA GLY A 114 1.41 -1.27 -7.88
C GLY A 114 2.11 -2.42 -7.17
N LYS A 115 2.36 -2.31 -5.85
CA LYS A 115 3.06 -3.35 -5.07
C LYS A 115 2.35 -3.63 -3.75
N ARG A 116 2.45 -4.87 -3.30
CA ARG A 116 2.05 -5.24 -1.94
C ARG A 116 3.20 -4.92 -0.98
N HIS A 117 2.90 -4.23 0.10
CA HIS A 117 3.83 -3.96 1.19
C HIS A 117 3.31 -4.62 2.47
N THR A 118 4.11 -5.49 3.09
CA THR A 118 3.77 -6.06 4.40
C THR A 118 4.18 -5.06 5.48
N SER A 119 3.19 -4.51 6.19
CA SER A 119 3.40 -3.52 7.25
C SER A 119 3.58 -4.15 8.63
N LEU A 120 3.07 -5.38 8.83
CA LEU A 120 3.24 -6.13 10.07
C LEU A 120 3.32 -7.63 9.76
N VAL A 121 4.31 -8.28 10.34
CA VAL A 121 4.44 -9.73 10.42
C VAL A 121 4.31 -10.12 11.89
N MET A 122 3.41 -11.05 12.20
CA MET A 122 3.22 -11.58 13.53
C MET A 122 3.50 -13.07 13.51
N SER A 123 4.38 -13.55 14.38
CA SER A 123 4.66 -14.98 14.52
C SER A 123 3.52 -15.74 15.21
N CYS A 124 3.56 -17.05 15.19
CA CYS A 124 2.52 -17.92 15.77
C CYS A 124 2.32 -17.73 17.28
N ASP A 125 3.36 -17.29 18.00
CA ASP A 125 3.32 -16.95 19.43
C ASP A 125 2.89 -15.50 19.71
N GLY A 126 2.53 -14.75 18.66
CA GLY A 126 2.06 -13.38 18.75
C GLY A 126 3.16 -12.36 18.98
N VAL A 127 4.37 -12.62 18.51
CA VAL A 127 5.49 -11.66 18.58
C VAL A 127 5.65 -10.95 17.24
N PRO A 128 5.64 -9.59 17.21
CA PRO A 128 5.95 -8.86 15.99
C PRO A 128 7.35 -9.18 15.47
N GLN A 129 7.45 -9.40 14.16
CA GLN A 129 8.71 -9.70 13.48
C GLN A 129 9.10 -8.53 12.57
N ASP A 130 10.38 -8.21 12.57
CA ASP A 130 10.96 -7.23 11.64
C ASP A 130 11.55 -7.96 10.42
N VAL A 131 10.68 -8.46 9.56
CA VAL A 131 11.05 -9.23 8.38
C VAL A 131 10.49 -8.57 7.13
N ALA A 132 11.35 -8.22 6.20
CA ALA A 132 10.94 -7.78 4.88
C ALA A 132 10.39 -8.98 4.08
N MET A 133 9.19 -8.81 3.51
CA MET A 133 8.55 -9.83 2.67
C MET A 133 8.18 -9.24 1.31
N PRO A 134 9.16 -8.90 0.46
CA PRO A 134 8.88 -8.33 -0.86
C PRO A 134 8.19 -9.35 -1.77
N ASP A 135 7.41 -8.86 -2.71
CA ASP A 135 6.97 -9.67 -3.83
C ASP A 135 8.08 -9.73 -4.89
N LEU A 136 8.32 -10.92 -5.39
CA LEU A 136 9.19 -11.20 -6.51
C LEU A 136 8.33 -11.70 -7.69
N PRO A 137 8.76 -11.57 -8.95
CA PRO A 137 7.96 -12.00 -10.09
C PRO A 137 7.42 -13.42 -9.99
N GLU A 138 8.22 -14.34 -9.45
CA GLU A 138 7.88 -15.75 -9.29
C GLU A 138 6.89 -16.04 -8.15
N ASN A 139 6.69 -15.10 -7.21
CA ASN A 139 5.86 -15.34 -6.03
C ASN A 139 4.72 -14.32 -5.80
N ALA A 140 4.66 -13.25 -6.58
CA ALA A 140 3.68 -12.18 -6.38
C ALA A 140 2.24 -12.73 -6.33
N TYR A 141 1.85 -13.54 -7.29
CA TYR A 141 0.52 -14.15 -7.33
C TYR A 141 0.33 -15.38 -6.43
N ARG A 142 1.40 -15.92 -5.83
CA ARG A 142 1.30 -17.03 -4.86
C ARG A 142 0.78 -16.59 -3.50
N ARG A 143 0.70 -15.29 -3.24
CA ARG A 143 0.20 -14.75 -1.97
C ARG A 143 -1.28 -14.41 -2.06
N ALA A 144 -2.10 -14.99 -1.20
CA ALA A 144 -3.52 -14.67 -1.11
C ALA A 144 -3.75 -13.17 -0.86
N SER A 145 -2.90 -12.53 -0.04
CA SER A 145 -2.93 -11.08 0.21
C SER A 145 -2.72 -10.25 -1.05
N THR A 146 -1.82 -10.66 -1.96
CA THR A 146 -1.62 -9.97 -3.23
C THR A 146 -2.87 -10.08 -4.13
N ARG A 147 -3.44 -11.27 -4.26
CA ARG A 147 -4.67 -11.49 -5.04
C ARG A 147 -5.83 -10.65 -4.52
N LEU A 148 -6.00 -10.60 -3.18
CA LEU A 148 -7.03 -9.79 -2.54
C LEU A 148 -6.81 -8.30 -2.78
N LEU A 149 -5.61 -7.79 -2.49
CA LEU A 149 -5.28 -6.38 -2.67
C LEU A 149 -5.45 -5.94 -4.13
N LEU A 150 -5.02 -6.78 -5.07
CA LEU A 150 -5.17 -6.53 -6.50
C LEU A 150 -6.66 -6.51 -6.92
N ALA A 151 -7.49 -7.38 -6.32
CA ALA A 151 -8.93 -7.42 -6.58
C ALA A 151 -9.64 -6.11 -6.24
N TYR A 152 -9.17 -5.38 -5.24
CA TYR A 152 -9.75 -4.11 -4.80
C TYR A 152 -8.95 -2.87 -5.25
N SER A 153 -7.85 -3.05 -5.98
CA SER A 153 -7.03 -1.95 -6.46
C SER A 153 -7.72 -1.13 -7.56
N SER A 154 -7.29 0.12 -7.72
CA SER A 154 -7.69 0.93 -8.87
C SER A 154 -7.14 0.35 -10.19
N ALA A 155 -7.73 0.75 -11.31
CA ALA A 155 -7.23 0.35 -12.62
C ALA A 155 -5.77 0.76 -12.84
N GLU A 156 -5.37 1.94 -12.32
CA GLU A 156 -4.01 2.46 -12.41
C GLU A 156 -3.03 1.62 -11.58
N GLU A 157 -3.37 1.27 -10.34
CA GLU A 157 -2.55 0.40 -9.49
C GLU A 157 -2.41 -1.01 -10.09
N LYS A 158 -3.51 -1.55 -10.65
CA LYS A 158 -3.48 -2.83 -11.36
C LYS A 158 -2.55 -2.77 -12.56
N GLN A 159 -2.61 -1.71 -13.37
CA GLN A 159 -1.69 -1.55 -14.51
C GLN A 159 -0.23 -1.47 -14.09
N ARG A 160 0.07 -0.75 -13.01
CA ARG A 160 1.44 -0.68 -12.46
C ARG A 160 1.93 -2.05 -11.99
N PHE A 161 1.07 -2.80 -11.32
CA PHE A 161 1.38 -4.17 -10.89
C PHE A 161 1.66 -5.08 -12.09
N LEU A 162 0.80 -5.04 -13.12
CA LEU A 162 0.98 -5.84 -14.34
C LEU A 162 2.23 -5.44 -15.14
N ALA A 163 2.58 -4.16 -15.14
CA ALA A 163 3.81 -3.69 -15.80
C ALA A 163 5.07 -4.25 -15.13
N GLU A 164 5.04 -4.50 -13.82
CA GLU A 164 6.19 -5.03 -13.06
C GLU A 164 6.21 -6.56 -13.02
N PHE A 165 5.06 -7.19 -12.74
CA PHE A 165 4.98 -8.63 -12.46
C PHE A 165 4.42 -9.45 -13.63
N GLY A 166 3.86 -8.80 -14.65
CA GLY A 166 3.21 -9.47 -15.78
C GLY A 166 1.89 -10.15 -15.40
N MET A 167 1.39 -11.00 -16.29
CA MET A 167 0.24 -11.87 -16.02
C MET A 167 0.66 -13.10 -15.22
N PRO A 168 -0.23 -13.67 -14.38
CA PRO A 168 0.09 -14.91 -13.68
C PRO A 168 0.27 -16.07 -14.64
N SER A 169 1.18 -17.00 -14.33
CA SER A 169 1.25 -18.27 -15.07
C SER A 169 0.21 -19.26 -14.53
N PRO A 170 -0.23 -20.23 -15.36
CA PRO A 170 -1.20 -21.25 -14.92
C PRO A 170 -0.76 -22.08 -13.73
N GLU A 171 0.56 -22.30 -13.56
CA GLU A 171 1.14 -23.03 -12.43
C GLU A 171 1.08 -22.24 -11.12
N VAL A 172 1.04 -20.91 -11.22
CA VAL A 172 0.98 -20.01 -10.06
C VAL A 172 -0.46 -19.68 -9.67
N TRP A 173 -1.30 -19.40 -10.67
CA TRP A 173 -2.71 -19.11 -10.46
C TRP A 173 -3.51 -19.37 -11.75
N HIS A 174 -4.02 -20.59 -11.86
CA HIS A 174 -4.69 -21.07 -13.08
C HIS A 174 -5.88 -20.19 -13.52
N GLU A 175 -6.78 -19.85 -12.59
CA GLU A 175 -7.96 -19.05 -12.87
C GLU A 175 -7.57 -17.61 -13.31
N GLY A 176 -6.58 -17.01 -12.65
CA GLY A 176 -6.09 -15.67 -13.00
C GLY A 176 -5.33 -15.64 -14.32
N ALA A 177 -4.65 -16.74 -14.68
CA ALA A 177 -3.96 -16.86 -15.96
C ALA A 177 -4.96 -16.99 -17.14
N ALA A 178 -6.09 -17.65 -16.91
CA ALA A 178 -7.14 -17.83 -17.90
C ALA A 178 -7.98 -16.55 -18.08
N ASP A 179 -8.36 -15.91 -16.97
CA ASP A 179 -9.15 -14.67 -16.91
C ASP A 179 -8.85 -13.93 -15.61
N LEU A 180 -7.93 -12.98 -15.66
CA LEU A 180 -7.52 -12.22 -14.47
C LEU A 180 -8.69 -11.40 -13.91
N ASP A 181 -9.42 -10.68 -14.74
CA ASP A 181 -10.48 -9.79 -14.28
C ASP A 181 -11.66 -10.56 -13.69
N GLY A 182 -12.03 -11.67 -14.28
CA GLY A 182 -13.06 -12.59 -13.75
C GLY A 182 -12.61 -13.23 -12.43
N ALA A 183 -11.34 -13.65 -12.31
CA ALA A 183 -10.80 -14.19 -11.07
C ALA A 183 -10.76 -13.15 -9.94
N LEU A 184 -10.37 -11.91 -10.25
CA LEU A 184 -10.39 -10.79 -9.29
C LEU A 184 -11.83 -10.42 -8.90
N HIS A 185 -12.78 -10.48 -9.82
CA HIS A 185 -14.20 -10.24 -9.53
C HIS A 185 -14.75 -11.27 -8.53
N LYS A 186 -14.48 -12.56 -8.74
CA LYS A 186 -14.85 -13.62 -7.77
C LYS A 186 -14.30 -13.38 -6.37
N ILE A 187 -13.05 -12.90 -6.26
CA ILE A 187 -12.45 -12.54 -4.98
C ILE A 187 -13.23 -11.40 -4.30
N ARG A 188 -13.63 -10.38 -5.06
CA ARG A 188 -14.45 -9.27 -4.53
C ARG A 188 -15.81 -9.75 -4.03
N GLU A 189 -16.48 -10.59 -4.77
CA GLU A 189 -17.77 -11.16 -4.38
C GLU A 189 -17.66 -12.04 -3.12
N ALA A 190 -16.62 -12.88 -3.03
CA ALA A 190 -16.38 -13.74 -1.89
C ALA A 190 -15.90 -12.96 -0.64
N GLY A 191 -15.26 -11.80 -0.84
CA GLY A 191 -14.66 -10.98 0.23
C GLY A 191 -13.38 -11.59 0.83
N TYR A 192 -12.80 -12.60 0.17
CA TYR A 192 -11.55 -13.24 0.59
C TYR A 192 -10.81 -13.85 -0.60
N ALA A 193 -9.52 -14.11 -0.40
CA ALA A 193 -8.69 -14.85 -1.35
C ALA A 193 -8.04 -16.04 -0.68
N ILE A 194 -7.89 -17.12 -1.43
CA ILE A 194 -7.16 -18.33 -1.03
C ILE A 194 -6.08 -18.61 -2.06
N ASN A 195 -4.92 -19.04 -1.58
CA ASN A 195 -3.93 -19.71 -2.40
C ASN A 195 -3.72 -21.12 -1.86
N ASP A 196 -4.45 -22.08 -2.42
CA ASP A 196 -4.50 -23.49 -2.04
C ASP A 196 -3.65 -24.39 -2.93
N ARG A 197 -3.04 -23.86 -3.98
CA ARG A 197 -2.23 -24.62 -4.96
C ARG A 197 -0.74 -24.34 -4.84
N ASN A 198 -0.22 -24.29 -3.61
CA ASN A 198 1.21 -24.13 -3.43
C ASN A 198 1.89 -25.51 -3.28
N ASN A 199 1.96 -26.23 -4.40
CA ASN A 199 2.60 -27.57 -4.46
C ASN A 199 4.09 -27.58 -4.05
N ILE A 200 4.69 -26.41 -3.83
CA ILE A 200 6.10 -26.27 -3.46
C ILE A 200 6.28 -26.24 -1.94
N THR A 201 5.40 -25.54 -1.23
CA THR A 201 5.58 -25.29 0.22
C THR A 201 4.55 -26.02 1.08
N HIS A 202 3.52 -26.65 0.50
CA HIS A 202 2.39 -27.25 1.21
C HIS A 202 1.75 -26.30 2.25
N ILE A 203 1.76 -25.02 1.95
CA ILE A 203 1.18 -23.96 2.78
C ILE A 203 0.04 -23.29 2.00
N VAL A 204 -1.13 -23.25 2.61
CA VAL A 204 -2.28 -22.49 2.10
C VAL A 204 -2.24 -21.08 2.66
N GLY A 205 -2.37 -20.10 1.79
CA GLY A 205 -2.54 -18.69 2.16
C GLY A 205 -4.01 -18.29 2.15
N LEU A 206 -4.44 -17.65 3.23
CA LEU A 206 -5.76 -17.03 3.37
C LEU A 206 -5.63 -15.53 3.53
N ALA A 207 -6.52 -14.76 2.90
CA ALA A 207 -6.54 -13.32 3.03
C ALA A 207 -7.97 -12.78 3.04
N VAL A 208 -8.23 -11.81 3.93
CA VAL A 208 -9.48 -11.07 4.05
C VAL A 208 -9.22 -9.58 4.07
N GLY A 209 -10.22 -8.78 3.69
CA GLY A 209 -10.10 -7.33 3.64
C GLY A 209 -10.39 -6.65 4.97
N ILE A 210 -9.67 -5.56 5.22
CA ILE A 210 -9.95 -4.57 6.26
C ILE A 210 -10.35 -3.28 5.54
N PHE A 211 -11.52 -2.72 5.87
CA PHE A 211 -12.13 -1.64 5.10
C PHE A 211 -12.25 -0.35 5.93
N ASP A 212 -12.32 0.78 5.24
CA ASP A 212 -12.68 2.05 5.85
C ASP A 212 -14.22 2.22 5.93
N PRO A 213 -14.73 3.27 6.58
CA PRO A 213 -16.17 3.55 6.64
C PRO A 213 -16.81 3.78 5.28
N GLY A 214 -16.02 4.15 4.26
CA GLY A 214 -16.45 4.30 2.86
C GLY A 214 -16.42 2.99 2.07
N ASN A 215 -16.21 1.83 2.73
CA ASN A 215 -16.08 0.51 2.11
C ASN A 215 -14.93 0.40 1.11
N ARG A 216 -13.85 1.16 1.31
CA ARG A 216 -12.61 1.04 0.54
C ARG A 216 -11.64 0.14 1.30
N LEU A 217 -10.94 -0.71 0.58
CA LEU A 217 -9.95 -1.62 1.19
C LEU A 217 -8.74 -0.81 1.71
N CYS A 218 -8.52 -0.85 3.02
CA CYS A 218 -7.36 -0.24 3.67
C CYS A 218 -6.15 -1.18 3.74
N ALA A 219 -6.41 -2.44 4.04
CA ALA A 219 -5.37 -3.43 4.20
C ALA A 219 -5.92 -4.85 3.98
N SER A 220 -5.02 -5.79 3.80
CA SER A 220 -5.30 -7.22 3.82
C SER A 220 -4.77 -7.82 5.10
N LEU A 221 -5.63 -8.51 5.85
CA LEU A 221 -5.22 -9.46 6.89
C LEU A 221 -5.07 -10.83 6.27
N SER A 222 -3.93 -11.48 6.46
CA SER A 222 -3.70 -12.81 5.92
C SER A 222 -3.01 -13.73 6.92
N SER A 223 -3.20 -15.04 6.74
CA SER A 223 -2.53 -16.09 7.50
C SER A 223 -2.02 -17.17 6.57
N ALA A 224 -1.06 -17.94 7.06
CA ALA A 224 -0.46 -19.08 6.38
C ALA A 224 -0.70 -20.34 7.19
N VAL A 225 -1.26 -21.35 6.56
CA VAL A 225 -1.71 -22.60 7.22
C VAL A 225 -1.10 -23.80 6.52
N PRO A 226 -0.59 -24.81 7.22
CA PRO A 226 -0.23 -26.07 6.59
C PRO A 226 -1.43 -26.68 5.85
N GLU A 227 -1.20 -27.17 4.64
CA GLU A 227 -2.24 -27.77 3.79
C GLU A 227 -2.98 -28.92 4.51
N SER A 228 -2.27 -29.70 5.31
CA SER A 228 -2.84 -30.78 6.12
C SER A 228 -3.84 -30.31 7.18
N CYS A 229 -3.77 -29.04 7.56
CA CYS A 229 -4.68 -28.41 8.52
C CYS A 229 -5.81 -27.62 7.83
N PHE A 230 -5.86 -27.61 6.49
CA PHE A 230 -6.76 -26.76 5.70
C PHE A 230 -7.75 -27.61 4.89
N SER A 231 -8.75 -28.19 5.55
CA SER A 231 -9.80 -28.98 4.88
C SER A 231 -11.13 -28.92 5.65
N GLY A 232 -12.25 -29.01 4.92
CA GLY A 232 -13.59 -29.13 5.49
C GLY A 232 -13.92 -28.01 6.51
N GLU A 233 -14.46 -28.41 7.65
CA GLU A 233 -14.90 -27.53 8.73
C GLU A 233 -13.77 -26.61 9.24
N LYS A 234 -12.55 -27.13 9.38
CA LYS A 234 -11.40 -26.32 9.85
C LYS A 234 -11.08 -25.13 8.95
N ARG A 235 -11.24 -25.31 7.64
CA ARG A 235 -11.08 -24.21 6.67
C ARG A 235 -12.12 -23.12 6.93
N ASP A 236 -13.39 -23.52 7.08
CA ASP A 236 -14.50 -22.60 7.22
C ASP A 236 -14.43 -21.88 8.58
N GLU A 237 -14.07 -22.59 9.66
CA GLU A 237 -13.81 -22.01 10.97
C GLU A 237 -12.68 -20.97 10.92
N LEU A 238 -11.55 -21.29 10.32
CA LEU A 238 -10.43 -20.37 10.24
C LEU A 238 -10.76 -19.14 9.40
N LEU A 239 -11.49 -19.32 8.29
CA LEU A 239 -11.94 -18.21 7.47
C LEU A 239 -12.89 -17.29 8.25
N GLN A 240 -13.80 -17.84 9.06
CA GLN A 240 -14.71 -17.07 9.92
C GLN A 240 -13.93 -16.31 11.00
N GLU A 241 -12.97 -16.94 11.67
CA GLU A 241 -12.13 -16.27 12.67
C GLU A 241 -11.27 -15.15 12.04
N LEU A 242 -10.73 -15.37 10.86
CA LEU A 242 -9.98 -14.35 10.15
C LEU A 242 -10.87 -13.16 9.74
N LYS A 243 -12.11 -13.44 9.25
CA LYS A 243 -13.11 -12.41 8.94
C LYS A 243 -13.53 -11.63 10.20
N LYS A 244 -13.73 -12.31 11.32
CA LYS A 244 -14.08 -11.68 12.61
C LYS A 244 -12.96 -10.73 13.07
N THR A 245 -11.72 -11.19 13.01
CA THR A 245 -10.53 -10.37 13.36
C THR A 245 -10.40 -9.16 12.43
N ALA A 246 -10.62 -9.34 11.12
CA ALA A 246 -10.62 -8.23 10.18
C ALA A 246 -11.74 -7.22 10.43
N LEU A 247 -12.92 -7.68 10.85
CA LEU A 247 -14.05 -6.81 11.22
C LEU A 247 -13.74 -6.00 12.48
N GLU A 248 -13.10 -6.60 13.47
CA GLU A 248 -12.63 -5.91 14.68
C GLU A 248 -11.64 -4.79 14.31
N LEU A 249 -10.66 -5.09 13.47
CA LEU A 249 -9.71 -4.10 12.95
C LEU A 249 -10.40 -3.00 12.14
N THR A 250 -11.39 -3.35 11.31
CA THR A 250 -12.23 -2.37 10.59
C THR A 250 -12.92 -1.42 11.57
N GLY A 251 -13.47 -1.93 12.68
CA GLY A 251 -14.10 -1.12 13.72
C GLY A 251 -13.10 -0.19 14.42
N LEU A 252 -11.91 -0.66 14.74
CA LEU A 252 -10.85 0.15 15.33
C LEU A 252 -10.39 1.26 14.37
N PHE A 253 -10.15 0.93 13.11
CA PHE A 253 -9.69 1.90 12.09
C PHE A 253 -10.76 2.96 11.79
N SER A 254 -12.03 2.59 11.83
CA SER A 254 -13.14 3.52 11.67
C SER A 254 -13.21 4.54 12.82
N ARG A 255 -13.03 4.12 14.06
CA ARG A 255 -13.00 5.00 15.25
C ARG A 255 -11.83 5.98 15.19
N GLU A 256 -10.68 5.52 14.75
CA GLU A 256 -9.46 6.30 14.64
C GLU A 256 -9.38 7.13 13.35
N ARG A 257 -10.42 7.13 12.51
CA ARG A 257 -10.50 7.85 11.22
C ARG A 257 -9.29 7.58 10.32
N ILE A 258 -8.86 6.32 10.26
CA ILE A 258 -7.82 5.92 9.32
C ILE A 258 -8.44 5.87 7.92
N LEU A 259 -7.97 6.74 7.05
CA LEU A 259 -8.34 6.83 5.63
C LEU A 259 -7.10 6.53 4.79
N LEU A 260 -7.24 5.74 3.73
CA LEU A 260 -6.23 5.54 2.67
C LEU A 260 -6.63 6.27 1.40
#